data_1433cce2ffa697be8ba2fe3d1665a0da
#
_entry.id   1433cce2ffa697be8ba2fe3d1665a0da
#
_cell.length_a   1.000
_cell.length_b   1.000
_cell.length_c   1.000
_cell.angle_alpha   90.00
_cell.angle_beta   90.00
_cell.angle_gamma   90.00
#
_symmetry.space_group_name_H-M   'P 1'
#
loop_
_entity.id
_entity.type
_entity.pdbx_description
1 polymer ?
#
loop_
_entity_poly.entity_id
_entity_poly.type
_entity_poly.pdbx_seq_one_letter_code
_entity_poly.pdbx_strand_id
1 'polypeptide(L)'
;MTAILFWCSLVVVSSVYLTIPLVTIFADSFKVTPSQAAWAGSAFSFAFAGGGLFFGVLSDRYGRKKMMLLGLLLLTVITPLIGSVSSFSWLVALRALQGLAASMFPPSVLAYAMEMFPIKRRVTIIGFISTAFLMASIVGQIYSSFIVLNFSWSYVFYILFAVYLISSILIAFFIPNGKTQQPDGSFFSPFLRIGDIFKRKGLPLCYIISATLFISLVGFFTTLGSYLNSSLFGLSHQDILWVRAVGIIGMLVAPFDGRLVAKFGVKKVLCCGLIFAGIGMGLLGLWPNLIFLVSMSVVFTTGIALALPALISLIGRIAGEIRAIAVSFHMFMVFIGASLGPILSIYLINHGGYLFTFEVLAGLLCLSLIVPFFIRLEEPRS
;
A
#
# COMPACT_ATOMS: atom_id res chain seq x y z
N MET A 1 -14.82 17.70 -5.01
CA MET A 1 -14.11 17.38 -3.78
C MET A 1 -13.74 15.90 -3.70
N THR A 2 -14.68 14.95 -3.75
CA THR A 2 -14.36 13.48 -3.70
C THR A 2 -13.37 13.04 -4.79
N ALA A 3 -13.55 13.49 -6.03
CA ALA A 3 -12.63 13.15 -7.12
C ALA A 3 -11.20 13.66 -6.89
N ILE A 4 -11.04 14.84 -6.28
CA ILE A 4 -9.72 15.40 -5.96
C ILE A 4 -9.06 14.56 -4.86
N LEU A 5 -9.80 14.18 -3.82
CA LEU A 5 -9.28 13.34 -2.75
C LEU A 5 -8.90 11.95 -3.28
N PHE A 6 -9.72 11.36 -4.16
CA PHE A 6 -9.41 10.11 -4.85
C PHE A 6 -8.11 10.23 -5.66
N TRP A 7 -8.02 11.25 -6.52
CA TRP A 7 -6.85 11.50 -7.37
C TRP A 7 -5.57 11.65 -6.52
N CYS A 8 -5.57 12.56 -5.54
CA CYS A 8 -4.40 12.79 -4.71
C CYS A 8 -4.02 11.54 -3.90
N SER A 9 -5.00 10.77 -3.42
CA SER A 9 -4.78 9.50 -2.74
C SER A 9 -4.10 8.48 -3.64
N LEU A 10 -4.60 8.35 -4.89
CA LEU A 10 -4.03 7.47 -5.90
C LEU A 10 -2.58 7.86 -6.21
N VAL A 11 -2.33 9.14 -6.49
CA VAL A 11 -1.01 9.64 -6.86
C VAL A 11 0.01 9.46 -5.73
N VAL A 12 -0.33 9.88 -4.52
CA VAL A 12 0.60 9.81 -3.38
C VAL A 12 0.97 8.36 -3.06
N VAL A 13 -0.02 7.46 -2.99
CA VAL A 13 0.22 6.07 -2.63
C VAL A 13 0.87 5.29 -3.78
N SER A 14 0.66 5.67 -5.04
CA SER A 14 1.36 5.08 -6.20
C SER A 14 2.89 5.17 -6.07
N SER A 15 3.40 6.15 -5.35
CA SER A 15 4.85 6.33 -5.15
C SER A 15 5.53 5.21 -4.35
N VAL A 16 4.74 4.44 -3.59
CA VAL A 16 5.21 3.22 -2.92
C VAL A 16 5.66 2.17 -3.93
N TYR A 17 4.92 2.07 -5.04
CA TYR A 17 5.01 0.94 -5.97
C TYR A 17 5.77 1.25 -7.26
N LEU A 18 6.03 2.53 -7.55
CA LEU A 18 6.63 2.96 -8.80
C LEU A 18 8.06 2.43 -9.02
N THR A 19 8.79 2.10 -7.96
CA THR A 19 10.16 1.58 -8.06
C THR A 19 10.24 0.07 -8.28
N ILE A 20 9.13 -0.67 -8.15
CA ILE A 20 9.12 -2.12 -8.37
C ILE A 20 9.62 -2.50 -9.77
N PRO A 21 9.11 -1.91 -10.87
CA PRO A 21 9.61 -2.21 -12.20
C PRO A 21 10.97 -1.56 -12.51
N LEU A 22 11.45 -0.66 -11.66
CA LEU A 22 12.72 0.04 -11.87
C LEU A 22 13.92 -0.66 -11.21
N VAL A 23 13.73 -1.75 -10.46
CA VAL A 23 14.80 -2.41 -9.71
C VAL A 23 15.96 -2.83 -10.61
N THR A 24 15.67 -3.48 -11.74
CA THR A 24 16.71 -3.89 -12.72
C THR A 24 17.39 -2.68 -13.34
N ILE A 25 16.62 -1.66 -13.72
CA ILE A 25 17.14 -0.40 -14.30
C ILE A 25 18.07 0.32 -13.33
N PHE A 26 17.73 0.36 -12.04
CA PHE A 26 18.59 0.95 -11.01
C PHE A 26 19.85 0.11 -10.79
N ALA A 27 19.73 -1.23 -10.79
CA ALA A 27 20.88 -2.12 -10.68
C ALA A 27 21.90 -1.84 -11.80
N ASP A 28 21.44 -1.72 -13.03
CA ASP A 28 22.27 -1.44 -14.20
C ASP A 28 22.84 -0.01 -14.20
N SER A 29 21.99 0.98 -13.88
CA SER A 29 22.38 2.40 -13.92
C SER A 29 23.40 2.77 -12.85
N PHE A 30 23.28 2.21 -11.65
CA PHE A 30 24.14 2.52 -10.50
C PHE A 30 25.21 1.46 -10.22
N LYS A 31 25.27 0.38 -11.05
CA LYS A 31 26.20 -0.74 -10.90
C LYS A 31 26.12 -1.40 -9.50
N VAL A 32 24.90 -1.62 -9.03
CA VAL A 32 24.58 -2.28 -7.74
C VAL A 32 23.85 -3.58 -7.98
N THR A 33 23.81 -4.46 -6.97
CA THR A 33 23.03 -5.70 -7.08
C THR A 33 21.52 -5.41 -7.07
N PRO A 34 20.67 -6.29 -7.68
CA PRO A 34 19.21 -6.15 -7.59
C PRO A 34 18.68 -6.06 -6.15
N SER A 35 19.28 -6.79 -5.22
CA SER A 35 18.96 -6.70 -3.79
C SER A 35 19.26 -5.33 -3.20
N GLN A 36 20.38 -4.72 -3.59
CA GLN A 36 20.68 -3.34 -3.21
C GLN A 36 19.71 -2.36 -3.87
N ALA A 37 19.43 -2.52 -5.17
CA ALA A 37 18.51 -1.64 -5.90
C ALA A 37 17.09 -1.62 -5.30
N ALA A 38 16.62 -2.75 -4.73
CA ALA A 38 15.33 -2.84 -4.04
C ALA A 38 15.21 -1.88 -2.84
N TRP A 39 16.34 -1.46 -2.24
CA TRP A 39 16.34 -0.48 -1.15
C TRP A 39 15.75 0.86 -1.54
N ALA A 40 15.75 1.23 -2.83
CA ALA A 40 15.07 2.45 -3.30
C ALA A 40 13.56 2.44 -3.01
N GLY A 41 12.91 1.27 -3.07
CA GLY A 41 11.51 1.10 -2.69
C GLY A 41 11.33 0.90 -1.18
N SER A 42 12.16 0.07 -0.57
CA SER A 42 12.06 -0.29 0.85
C SER A 42 12.32 0.91 1.76
N ALA A 43 13.29 1.77 1.46
CA ALA A 43 13.58 2.98 2.22
C ALA A 43 12.38 3.95 2.24
N PHE A 44 11.71 4.11 1.09
CA PHE A 44 10.46 4.88 1.01
C PHE A 44 9.41 4.28 1.95
N SER A 45 9.16 2.97 1.86
CA SER A 45 8.11 2.30 2.61
C SER A 45 8.38 2.29 4.12
N PHE A 46 9.63 2.10 4.56
CA PHE A 46 10.01 2.20 5.97
C PHE A 46 9.79 3.61 6.54
N ALA A 47 10.23 4.65 5.79
CA ALA A 47 10.03 6.02 6.20
C ALA A 47 8.54 6.41 6.20
N PHE A 48 7.78 5.91 5.21
CA PHE A 48 6.32 6.08 5.14
C PHE A 48 5.63 5.42 6.34
N ALA A 49 6.04 4.21 6.71
CA ALA A 49 5.49 3.50 7.87
C ALA A 49 5.71 4.31 9.16
N GLY A 50 6.95 4.69 9.44
CA GLY A 50 7.29 5.50 10.61
C GLY A 50 6.56 6.84 10.64
N GLY A 51 6.61 7.58 9.52
CA GLY A 51 5.94 8.87 9.40
C GLY A 51 4.43 8.80 9.58
N GLY A 52 3.78 7.75 9.10
CA GLY A 52 2.33 7.56 9.21
C GLY A 52 1.82 7.53 10.66
N LEU A 53 2.62 6.99 11.59
CA LEU A 53 2.30 7.02 13.03
C LEU A 53 2.34 8.44 13.59
N PHE A 54 3.35 9.23 13.19
CA PHE A 54 3.53 10.60 13.70
C PHE A 54 2.54 11.58 13.08
N PHE A 55 2.43 11.57 11.76
CA PHE A 55 1.66 12.59 11.04
C PHE A 55 0.14 12.41 11.16
N GLY A 56 -0.33 11.20 11.48
CA GLY A 56 -1.73 10.97 11.85
C GLY A 56 -2.13 11.87 13.04
N VAL A 57 -1.33 11.84 14.10
CA VAL A 57 -1.52 12.66 15.31
C VAL A 57 -1.31 14.14 15.04
N LEU A 58 -0.26 14.51 14.29
CA LEU A 58 0.00 15.89 13.90
C LEU A 58 -1.17 16.49 13.12
N SER A 59 -1.81 15.70 12.28
CA SER A 59 -2.93 16.17 11.46
C SER A 59 -4.16 16.54 12.29
N ASP A 60 -4.34 15.92 13.47
CA ASP A 60 -5.38 16.30 14.44
C ASP A 60 -5.14 17.70 15.00
N ARG A 61 -3.88 18.03 15.28
CA ARG A 61 -3.48 19.28 15.94
C ARG A 61 -3.36 20.45 14.96
N TYR A 62 -2.72 20.24 13.81
CA TYR A 62 -2.43 21.32 12.86
C TYR A 62 -3.48 21.48 11.77
N GLY A 63 -4.41 20.54 11.67
CA GLY A 63 -5.50 20.53 10.71
C GLY A 63 -5.21 19.63 9.48
N ARG A 64 -6.22 18.87 9.08
CA ARG A 64 -6.14 17.83 8.04
C ARG A 64 -5.65 18.36 6.69
N LYS A 65 -6.28 19.46 6.21
CA LYS A 65 -5.90 20.07 4.94
C LYS A 65 -4.46 20.56 4.93
N LYS A 66 -4.00 21.20 6.03
CA LYS A 66 -2.63 21.71 6.13
C LYS A 66 -1.62 20.59 6.03
N MET A 67 -1.88 19.45 6.69
CA MET A 67 -0.99 18.28 6.62
C MET A 67 -0.96 17.64 5.23
N MET A 68 -2.12 17.48 4.57
CA MET A 68 -2.17 17.00 3.18
C MET A 68 -1.38 17.91 2.24
N LEU A 69 -1.57 19.24 2.37
CA LEU A 69 -0.88 20.22 1.53
C LEU A 69 0.63 20.26 1.80
N LEU A 70 1.05 20.24 3.07
CA LEU A 70 2.47 20.19 3.43
C LEU A 70 3.14 18.94 2.85
N GLY A 71 2.52 17.78 2.98
CA GLY A 71 3.02 16.53 2.39
C GLY A 71 3.19 16.64 0.87
N LEU A 72 2.19 17.16 0.16
CA LEU A 72 2.26 17.33 -1.28
C LEU A 72 3.31 18.36 -1.72
N LEU A 73 3.46 19.47 -0.98
CA LEU A 73 4.51 20.47 -1.26
C LEU A 73 5.92 19.89 -1.05
N LEU A 74 6.14 19.14 0.03
CA LEU A 74 7.42 18.45 0.26
C LEU A 74 7.68 17.42 -0.84
N LEU A 75 6.67 16.65 -1.26
CA LEU A 75 6.78 15.73 -2.39
C LEU A 75 7.16 16.47 -3.68
N THR A 76 6.55 17.62 -3.93
CA THR A 76 6.88 18.48 -5.10
C THR A 76 8.34 18.91 -5.09
N VAL A 77 8.92 19.24 -3.94
CA VAL A 77 10.33 19.65 -3.84
C VAL A 77 11.29 18.46 -3.93
N ILE A 78 11.00 17.36 -3.22
CA ILE A 78 11.92 16.21 -3.10
C ILE A 78 11.97 15.40 -4.41
N THR A 79 10.83 15.26 -5.09
CA THR A 79 10.72 14.33 -6.23
C THR A 79 11.66 14.66 -7.41
N PRO A 80 11.79 15.91 -7.88
CA PRO A 80 12.72 16.22 -8.98
C PRO A 80 14.18 16.00 -8.59
N LEU A 81 14.54 16.17 -7.30
CA LEU A 81 15.89 15.89 -6.83
C LEU A 81 16.25 14.41 -7.01
N ILE A 82 15.27 13.48 -6.83
CA ILE A 82 15.49 12.04 -7.07
C ILE A 82 15.85 11.79 -8.54
N GLY A 83 15.20 12.47 -9.49
CA GLY A 83 15.50 12.34 -10.92
C GLY A 83 16.90 12.84 -11.33
N SER A 84 17.54 13.65 -10.48
CA SER A 84 18.83 14.30 -10.76
C SER A 84 20.02 13.65 -10.08
N VAL A 85 19.83 12.57 -9.29
CA VAL A 85 20.92 11.94 -8.53
C VAL A 85 21.86 11.14 -9.42
N SER A 86 23.14 11.19 -9.12
CA SER A 86 24.19 10.38 -9.73
C SER A 86 24.67 9.22 -8.84
N SER A 87 24.28 9.18 -7.57
CA SER A 87 24.69 8.17 -6.59
C SER A 87 23.49 7.39 -6.05
N PHE A 88 23.63 6.06 -5.94
CA PHE A 88 22.59 5.19 -5.38
C PHE A 88 22.25 5.52 -3.91
N SER A 89 23.25 5.89 -3.10
CA SER A 89 23.02 6.26 -1.70
C SER A 89 22.14 7.51 -1.57
N TRP A 90 22.33 8.51 -2.44
CA TRP A 90 21.46 9.68 -2.49
C TRP A 90 20.05 9.33 -2.99
N LEU A 91 19.93 8.43 -3.97
CA LEU A 91 18.63 7.90 -4.39
C LEU A 91 17.86 7.33 -3.19
N VAL A 92 18.48 6.45 -2.42
CA VAL A 92 17.87 5.79 -1.24
C VAL A 92 17.50 6.82 -0.17
N ALA A 93 18.39 7.78 0.12
CA ALA A 93 18.13 8.82 1.12
C ALA A 93 16.96 9.72 0.72
N LEU A 94 16.91 10.18 -0.52
CA LEU A 94 15.81 11.02 -1.02
C LEU A 94 14.50 10.23 -1.12
N ARG A 95 14.56 8.93 -1.43
CA ARG A 95 13.38 8.05 -1.40
C ARG A 95 12.84 7.90 0.03
N ALA A 96 13.70 7.79 1.04
CA ALA A 96 13.26 7.82 2.43
C ALA A 96 12.57 9.14 2.81
N LEU A 97 13.17 10.28 2.43
CA LEU A 97 12.55 11.60 2.64
C LEU A 97 11.21 11.74 1.91
N GLN A 98 11.12 11.24 0.66
CA GLN A 98 9.89 11.22 -0.10
C GLN A 98 8.82 10.37 0.58
N GLY A 99 9.18 9.20 1.13
CA GLY A 99 8.28 8.34 1.90
C GLY A 99 7.76 9.03 3.16
N LEU A 100 8.64 9.71 3.87
CA LEU A 100 8.26 10.50 5.05
C LEU A 100 7.25 11.62 4.70
N ALA A 101 7.49 12.36 3.62
CA ALA A 101 6.57 13.40 3.15
C ALA A 101 5.22 12.81 2.69
N ALA A 102 5.24 11.70 1.95
CA ALA A 102 4.04 11.03 1.46
C ALA A 102 3.15 10.50 2.60
N SER A 103 3.73 10.08 3.72
CA SER A 103 3.00 9.54 4.87
C SER A 103 2.07 10.54 5.58
N MET A 104 2.25 11.84 5.32
CA MET A 104 1.36 12.89 5.83
C MET A 104 -0.04 12.82 5.23
N PHE A 105 -0.18 12.26 4.02
CA PHE A 105 -1.41 12.34 3.24
C PHE A 105 -2.49 11.30 3.65
N PRO A 106 -2.24 9.96 3.70
CA PRO A 106 -3.28 8.95 3.91
C PRO A 106 -4.04 9.08 5.22
N PRO A 107 -3.41 9.25 6.40
CA PRO A 107 -4.18 9.43 7.64
C PRO A 107 -4.99 10.72 7.62
N SER A 108 -4.42 11.80 7.05
CA SER A 108 -5.07 13.10 6.97
C SER A 108 -6.30 13.09 6.06
N VAL A 109 -6.23 12.43 4.90
CA VAL A 109 -7.36 12.38 3.94
C VAL A 109 -8.52 11.55 4.48
N LEU A 110 -8.25 10.42 5.15
CA LEU A 110 -9.29 9.59 5.76
C LEU A 110 -9.99 10.34 6.90
N ALA A 111 -9.22 10.99 7.77
CA ALA A 111 -9.76 11.79 8.85
C ALA A 111 -10.54 13.00 8.31
N TYR A 112 -10.04 13.69 7.29
CA TYR A 112 -10.74 14.77 6.60
C TYR A 112 -12.09 14.29 6.03
N ALA A 113 -12.14 13.11 5.42
CA ALA A 113 -13.37 12.54 4.91
C ALA A 113 -14.39 12.27 6.01
N MET A 114 -13.95 11.80 7.18
CA MET A 114 -14.83 11.58 8.33
C MET A 114 -15.38 12.88 8.94
N GLU A 115 -14.61 13.97 8.90
CA GLU A 115 -14.98 15.25 9.51
C GLU A 115 -15.86 16.11 8.60
N MET A 116 -15.52 16.18 7.31
CA MET A 116 -16.10 17.18 6.38
C MET A 116 -17.34 16.69 5.63
N PHE A 117 -17.60 15.38 5.61
CA PHE A 117 -18.75 14.87 4.86
C PHE A 117 -19.90 14.41 5.77
N PRO A 118 -21.17 14.56 5.33
CA PRO A 118 -22.32 14.05 6.05
C PRO A 118 -22.22 12.54 6.32
N ILE A 119 -22.71 12.06 7.45
CA ILE A 119 -22.64 10.65 7.90
C ILE A 119 -23.06 9.68 6.79
N LYS A 120 -24.17 9.99 6.08
CA LYS A 120 -24.69 9.15 4.98
C LYS A 120 -23.72 8.97 3.81
N ARG A 121 -22.81 9.92 3.56
CA ARG A 121 -21.85 9.90 2.44
C ARG A 121 -20.43 9.47 2.87
N ARG A 122 -20.11 9.46 4.16
CA ARG A 122 -18.78 9.14 4.68
C ARG A 122 -18.30 7.77 4.23
N VAL A 123 -19.14 6.74 4.37
CA VAL A 123 -18.79 5.36 4.00
C VAL A 123 -18.42 5.28 2.51
N THR A 124 -19.21 5.91 1.64
CA THR A 124 -18.96 5.92 0.20
C THR A 124 -17.64 6.61 -0.13
N ILE A 125 -17.35 7.76 0.50
CA ILE A 125 -16.15 8.56 0.21
C ILE A 125 -14.90 7.84 0.71
N ILE A 126 -14.95 7.27 1.92
CA ILE A 126 -13.87 6.43 2.46
C ILE A 126 -13.64 5.22 1.54
N GLY A 127 -14.71 4.60 1.03
CA GLY A 127 -14.62 3.52 0.05
C GLY A 127 -13.89 3.95 -1.22
N PHE A 128 -14.19 5.12 -1.79
CA PHE A 128 -13.45 5.67 -2.94
C PHE A 128 -11.98 5.91 -2.63
N ILE A 129 -11.65 6.51 -1.47
CA ILE A 129 -10.26 6.73 -1.05
C ILE A 129 -9.53 5.40 -0.87
N SER A 130 -10.15 4.41 -0.25
CA SER A 130 -9.58 3.07 -0.06
C SER A 130 -9.35 2.36 -1.40
N THR A 131 -10.28 2.52 -2.34
CA THR A 131 -10.11 2.00 -3.72
C THR A 131 -8.91 2.65 -4.40
N ALA A 132 -8.71 3.98 -4.24
CA ALA A 132 -7.53 4.66 -4.75
C ALA A 132 -6.23 4.08 -4.18
N PHE A 133 -6.18 3.76 -2.87
CA PHE A 133 -5.02 3.13 -2.25
C PHE A 133 -4.72 1.75 -2.81
N LEU A 134 -5.75 0.93 -3.07
CA LEU A 134 -5.57 -0.38 -3.69
C LEU A 134 -5.11 -0.27 -5.15
N MET A 135 -5.76 0.57 -5.95
CA MET A 135 -5.40 0.78 -7.35
C MET A 135 -3.98 1.35 -7.50
N ALA A 136 -3.50 2.11 -6.52
CA ALA A 136 -2.16 2.68 -6.52
C ALA A 136 -1.06 1.60 -6.67
N SER A 137 -1.30 0.38 -6.18
CA SER A 137 -0.34 -0.73 -6.28
C SER A 137 -0.08 -1.17 -7.72
N ILE A 138 -1.02 -0.96 -8.61
CA ILE A 138 -0.89 -1.28 -10.05
C ILE A 138 -0.60 -0.01 -10.84
N VAL A 139 -1.35 1.08 -10.58
CA VAL A 139 -1.19 2.33 -11.34
C VAL A 139 0.22 2.89 -11.23
N GLY A 140 0.85 2.84 -10.04
CA GLY A 140 2.24 3.27 -9.84
C GLY A 140 3.23 2.48 -10.71
N GLN A 141 3.03 1.18 -10.83
CA GLN A 141 3.86 0.31 -11.66
C GLN A 141 3.63 0.55 -13.17
N ILE A 142 2.36 0.70 -13.58
CA ILE A 142 2.01 1.02 -14.98
C ILE A 142 2.65 2.36 -15.37
N TYR A 143 2.49 3.38 -14.53
CA TYR A 143 3.05 4.71 -14.74
C TYR A 143 4.57 4.67 -14.96
N SER A 144 5.32 4.06 -14.06
CA SER A 144 6.78 4.00 -14.17
C SER A 144 7.23 3.13 -15.36
N SER A 145 6.59 1.98 -15.59
CA SER A 145 6.89 1.12 -16.73
C SER A 145 6.63 1.83 -18.05
N PHE A 146 5.51 2.55 -18.19
CA PHE A 146 5.18 3.29 -19.41
C PHE A 146 6.21 4.36 -19.74
N ILE A 147 6.68 5.10 -18.72
CA ILE A 147 7.68 6.16 -18.93
C ILE A 147 9.02 5.58 -19.38
N VAL A 148 9.49 4.51 -18.74
CA VAL A 148 10.82 3.95 -19.09
C VAL A 148 10.85 3.23 -20.43
N LEU A 149 9.71 2.95 -21.06
CA LEU A 149 9.66 2.47 -22.44
C LEU A 149 10.18 3.50 -23.46
N ASN A 150 9.99 4.80 -23.16
CA ASN A 150 10.27 5.87 -24.10
C ASN A 150 11.32 6.88 -23.58
N PHE A 151 11.55 6.92 -22.28
CA PHE A 151 12.42 7.89 -21.61
C PHE A 151 13.31 7.22 -20.58
N SER A 152 14.32 7.91 -20.09
CA SER A 152 15.13 7.43 -18.96
C SER A 152 14.31 7.39 -17.67
N TRP A 153 14.75 6.59 -16.70
CA TRP A 153 14.09 6.44 -15.40
C TRP A 153 13.94 7.78 -14.63
N SER A 154 14.79 8.75 -14.87
CA SER A 154 14.73 10.09 -14.26
C SER A 154 13.40 10.80 -14.57
N TYR A 155 12.86 10.60 -15.77
CA TYR A 155 11.59 11.21 -16.19
C TYR A 155 10.39 10.71 -15.38
N VAL A 156 10.47 9.53 -14.78
CA VAL A 156 9.46 9.05 -13.82
C VAL A 156 9.28 10.07 -12.69
N PHE A 157 10.37 10.60 -12.19
CA PHE A 157 10.34 11.58 -11.09
C PHE A 157 10.05 13.00 -11.57
N TYR A 158 10.52 13.41 -12.74
CA TYR A 158 10.24 14.76 -13.29
C TYR A 158 8.75 14.92 -13.66
N ILE A 159 8.14 13.92 -14.27
CA ILE A 159 6.69 13.96 -14.57
C ILE A 159 5.89 13.90 -13.27
N LEU A 160 6.30 13.06 -12.32
CA LEU A 160 5.63 12.95 -11.02
C LEU A 160 5.69 14.28 -10.23
N PHE A 161 6.78 15.04 -10.35
CA PHE A 161 6.86 16.41 -9.82
C PHE A 161 5.71 17.28 -10.32
N ALA A 162 5.47 17.30 -11.64
CA ALA A 162 4.37 18.08 -12.23
C ALA A 162 3.00 17.61 -11.70
N VAL A 163 2.83 16.30 -11.54
CA VAL A 163 1.60 15.70 -10.98
C VAL A 163 1.40 16.11 -9.51
N TYR A 164 2.45 16.14 -8.69
CA TYR A 164 2.37 16.63 -7.31
C TYR A 164 2.10 18.12 -7.22
N LEU A 165 2.69 18.91 -8.11
CA LEU A 165 2.44 20.36 -8.18
C LEU A 165 0.95 20.62 -8.47
N ILE A 166 0.39 19.96 -9.49
CA ILE A 166 -1.04 20.04 -9.82
C ILE A 166 -1.89 19.59 -8.63
N SER A 167 -1.55 18.47 -7.99
CA SER A 167 -2.25 17.95 -6.82
C SER A 167 -2.22 18.92 -5.64
N SER A 168 -1.08 19.61 -5.43
CA SER A 168 -0.93 20.65 -4.40
C SER A 168 -1.87 21.83 -4.68
N ILE A 169 -1.93 22.28 -5.91
CA ILE A 169 -2.84 23.36 -6.36
C ILE A 169 -4.29 22.94 -6.15
N LEU A 170 -4.67 21.72 -6.54
CA LEU A 170 -6.02 21.21 -6.35
C LEU A 170 -6.43 21.18 -4.87
N ILE A 171 -5.55 20.71 -3.97
CA ILE A 171 -5.83 20.69 -2.53
C ILE A 171 -5.89 22.12 -1.97
N ALA A 172 -4.97 23.00 -2.37
CA ALA A 172 -4.90 24.38 -1.86
C ALA A 172 -6.19 25.14 -2.15
N PHE A 173 -6.68 25.11 -3.40
CA PHE A 173 -7.76 25.97 -3.86
C PHE A 173 -9.15 25.34 -3.77
N PHE A 174 -9.28 24.02 -3.98
CA PHE A 174 -10.58 23.38 -4.10
C PHE A 174 -11.02 22.58 -2.87
N ILE A 175 -10.13 22.34 -1.91
CA ILE A 175 -10.48 21.65 -0.68
C ILE A 175 -10.67 22.67 0.44
N PRO A 176 -11.86 22.74 1.08
CA PRO A 176 -12.12 23.65 2.21
C PRO A 176 -11.23 23.32 3.44
N ASN A 177 -10.99 24.33 4.28
CA ASN A 177 -10.36 24.09 5.57
C ASN A 177 -11.28 23.26 6.47
N GLY A 178 -10.75 22.19 7.09
CA GLY A 178 -11.46 21.42 8.09
C GLY A 178 -11.55 22.16 9.43
N LYS A 179 -12.43 21.72 10.32
CA LYS A 179 -12.46 22.20 11.70
C LYS A 179 -11.18 21.71 12.39
N THR A 180 -10.38 22.63 12.88
CA THR A 180 -9.23 22.30 13.73
C THR A 180 -9.78 22.05 15.13
N GLN A 181 -9.82 20.82 15.56
CA GLN A 181 -10.03 20.53 16.99
C GLN A 181 -8.64 20.67 17.64
N GLN A 182 -8.53 21.58 18.60
CA GLN A 182 -7.36 21.58 19.48
C GLN A 182 -7.56 20.42 20.47
N PRO A 183 -6.82 19.32 20.37
CA PRO A 183 -6.92 18.28 21.38
C PRO A 183 -6.30 18.81 22.66
N ASP A 184 -7.07 18.80 23.75
CA ASP A 184 -6.55 19.00 25.10
C ASP A 184 -5.61 17.83 25.42
N GLY A 185 -4.32 18.09 25.56
CA GLY A 185 -3.36 17.09 25.98
C GLY A 185 -1.96 17.23 25.38
N SER A 186 -1.00 16.51 25.96
CA SER A 186 0.39 16.43 25.50
C SER A 186 0.47 15.82 24.10
N PHE A 187 1.39 16.34 23.27
CA PHE A 187 1.72 15.79 21.95
C PHE A 187 2.01 14.28 21.97
N PHE A 188 2.59 13.80 23.07
CA PHE A 188 2.97 12.39 23.23
C PHE A 188 1.86 11.50 23.78
N SER A 189 0.71 12.04 24.21
CA SER A 189 -0.36 11.24 24.83
C SER A 189 -0.91 10.11 23.93
N PRO A 190 -1.05 10.27 22.59
CA PRO A 190 -1.46 9.18 21.73
C PRO A 190 -0.39 8.09 21.58
N PHE A 191 0.91 8.48 21.63
CA PHE A 191 2.02 7.52 21.55
C PHE A 191 2.14 6.66 22.81
N LEU A 192 1.84 7.21 23.97
CA LEU A 192 1.80 6.47 25.25
C LEU A 192 0.71 5.39 25.22
N ARG A 193 -0.36 5.60 24.44
CA ARG A 193 -1.43 4.61 24.26
C ARG A 193 -1.12 3.51 23.24
N ILE A 194 0.02 3.54 22.55
CA ILE A 194 0.43 2.45 21.66
C ILE A 194 0.54 1.13 22.45
N GLY A 195 0.98 1.19 23.73
CA GLY A 195 1.01 0.02 24.61
C GLY A 195 -0.37 -0.64 24.83
N ASP A 196 -1.46 0.13 24.76
CA ASP A 196 -2.82 -0.38 24.95
C ASP A 196 -3.29 -1.25 23.77
N ILE A 197 -2.69 -1.08 22.58
CA ILE A 197 -2.92 -1.93 21.41
C ILE A 197 -2.58 -3.39 21.72
N PHE A 198 -1.45 -3.62 22.41
CA PHE A 198 -0.97 -4.97 22.73
C PHE A 198 -1.74 -5.63 23.88
N LYS A 199 -2.46 -4.83 24.69
CA LYS A 199 -3.35 -5.34 25.75
C LYS A 199 -4.66 -5.89 25.20
N ARG A 200 -5.10 -5.47 24.01
CA ARG A 200 -6.32 -5.94 23.36
C ARG A 200 -6.06 -7.27 22.64
N LYS A 201 -6.56 -8.37 23.20
CA LYS A 201 -6.46 -9.70 22.59
C LYS A 201 -7.03 -9.67 21.17
N GLY A 202 -6.25 -10.09 20.18
CA GLY A 202 -6.65 -10.13 18.78
C GLY A 202 -6.08 -9.00 17.90
N LEU A 203 -5.77 -7.80 18.42
CA LEU A 203 -5.12 -6.76 17.61
C LEU A 203 -3.73 -7.17 17.11
N PRO A 204 -2.81 -7.71 17.94
CA PRO A 204 -1.51 -8.18 17.43
C PRO A 204 -1.63 -9.20 16.32
N LEU A 205 -2.62 -10.10 16.41
CA LEU A 205 -2.91 -11.09 15.37
C LEU A 205 -3.36 -10.43 14.05
N CYS A 206 -4.20 -9.41 14.12
CA CYS A 206 -4.60 -8.63 12.94
C CYS A 206 -3.40 -7.94 12.28
N TYR A 207 -2.42 -7.47 13.06
CA TYR A 207 -1.23 -6.81 12.53
C TYR A 207 -0.27 -7.78 11.83
N ILE A 208 -0.18 -9.02 12.30
CA ILE A 208 0.53 -10.08 11.57
C ILE A 208 -0.12 -10.29 10.20
N ILE A 209 -1.45 -10.40 10.12
CA ILE A 209 -2.16 -10.50 8.84
C ILE A 209 -1.88 -9.27 7.96
N SER A 210 -1.85 -8.06 8.54
CA SER A 210 -1.57 -6.83 7.80
C SER A 210 -0.19 -6.88 7.12
N ALA A 211 0.84 -7.26 7.89
CA ALA A 211 2.21 -7.35 7.38
C ALA A 211 2.33 -8.45 6.31
N THR A 212 1.78 -9.65 6.55
CA THR A 212 1.87 -10.77 5.61
C THR A 212 1.12 -10.51 4.31
N LEU A 213 -0.06 -9.87 4.34
CA LEU A 213 -0.78 -9.47 3.13
C LEU A 213 0.07 -8.55 2.25
N PHE A 214 0.78 -7.58 2.85
CA PHE A 214 1.58 -6.64 2.08
C PHE A 214 2.96 -7.18 1.68
N ILE A 215 3.58 -8.04 2.48
CA ILE A 215 4.75 -8.83 2.05
C ILE A 215 4.38 -9.61 0.79
N SER A 216 3.23 -10.30 0.83
CA SER A 216 2.78 -11.12 -0.31
C SER A 216 2.37 -10.26 -1.50
N LEU A 217 1.70 -9.12 -1.31
CA LEU A 217 1.28 -8.23 -2.40
C LEU A 217 2.48 -7.63 -3.15
N VAL A 218 3.41 -7.03 -2.42
CA VAL A 218 4.57 -6.39 -3.05
C VAL A 218 5.57 -7.42 -3.54
N GLY A 219 5.73 -8.53 -2.79
CA GLY A 219 6.51 -9.69 -3.21
C GLY A 219 5.99 -10.33 -4.50
N PHE A 220 4.67 -10.46 -4.63
CA PHE A 220 4.02 -10.93 -5.86
C PHE A 220 4.41 -10.08 -7.08
N PHE A 221 4.25 -8.76 -7.01
CA PHE A 221 4.59 -7.90 -8.14
C PHE A 221 6.08 -7.91 -8.48
N THR A 222 6.94 -8.05 -7.49
CA THR A 222 8.39 -8.18 -7.67
C THR A 222 8.73 -9.50 -8.38
N THR A 223 8.20 -10.61 -7.87
CA THR A 223 8.44 -11.96 -8.42
C THR A 223 7.84 -12.11 -9.80
N LEU A 224 6.59 -11.67 -9.99
CA LEU A 224 5.88 -11.75 -11.27
C LEU A 224 6.63 -10.99 -12.37
N GLY A 225 7.08 -9.77 -12.09
CA GLY A 225 7.82 -8.98 -13.08
C GLY A 225 9.12 -9.66 -13.51
N SER A 226 9.87 -10.20 -12.55
CA SER A 226 11.11 -10.93 -12.81
C SER A 226 10.86 -12.26 -13.55
N TYR A 227 9.80 -12.98 -13.18
CA TYR A 227 9.43 -14.26 -13.79
C TYR A 227 9.01 -14.09 -15.26
N LEU A 228 8.20 -13.08 -15.55
CA LEU A 228 7.76 -12.79 -16.92
C LEU A 228 8.90 -12.31 -17.82
N ASN A 229 9.91 -11.64 -17.25
CA ASN A 229 11.10 -11.20 -17.98
C ASN A 229 12.15 -12.32 -18.14
N SER A 230 11.99 -13.47 -17.46
CA SER A 230 12.93 -14.58 -17.56
C SER A 230 12.90 -15.22 -18.95
N SER A 231 13.93 -16.03 -19.25
CA SER A 231 14.04 -16.77 -20.53
C SER A 231 12.86 -17.70 -20.83
N LEU A 232 12.08 -18.06 -19.81
CA LEU A 232 10.92 -18.94 -19.97
C LEU A 232 9.77 -18.26 -20.71
N PHE A 233 9.51 -16.97 -20.42
CA PHE A 233 8.45 -16.20 -21.08
C PHE A 233 9.02 -15.17 -22.05
N GLY A 234 10.16 -14.57 -21.74
CA GLY A 234 10.85 -13.59 -22.58
C GLY A 234 9.98 -12.36 -22.92
N LEU A 235 9.03 -12.02 -22.05
CA LEU A 235 8.10 -10.93 -22.32
C LEU A 235 8.80 -9.57 -22.26
N SER A 236 8.43 -8.72 -23.20
CA SER A 236 8.87 -7.32 -23.19
C SER A 236 8.34 -6.57 -21.98
N HIS A 237 8.98 -5.47 -21.64
CA HIS A 237 8.47 -4.59 -20.58
C HIS A 237 7.03 -4.11 -20.82
N GLN A 238 6.64 -3.95 -22.10
CA GLN A 238 5.29 -3.57 -22.48
C GLN A 238 4.27 -4.67 -22.22
N ASP A 239 4.60 -5.92 -22.53
CA ASP A 239 3.72 -7.07 -22.27
C ASP A 239 3.53 -7.28 -20.75
N ILE A 240 4.60 -7.15 -19.98
CA ILE A 240 4.55 -7.23 -18.51
C ILE A 240 3.63 -6.14 -17.95
N LEU A 241 3.63 -4.94 -18.54
CA LEU A 241 2.74 -3.86 -18.15
C LEU A 241 1.26 -4.25 -18.33
N TRP A 242 0.93 -4.87 -19.47
CA TRP A 242 -0.44 -5.34 -19.72
C TRP A 242 -0.85 -6.46 -18.76
N VAL A 243 0.03 -7.40 -18.47
CA VAL A 243 -0.23 -8.46 -17.46
C VAL A 243 -0.53 -7.86 -16.09
N ARG A 244 0.23 -6.85 -15.67
CA ARG A 244 -0.04 -6.14 -14.41
C ARG A 244 -1.37 -5.39 -14.43
N ALA A 245 -1.71 -4.75 -15.56
CA ALA A 245 -2.95 -4.01 -15.71
C ALA A 245 -4.19 -4.88 -15.55
N VAL A 246 -4.15 -6.14 -16.04
CA VAL A 246 -5.26 -7.10 -15.86
C VAL A 246 -5.56 -7.37 -14.38
N GLY A 247 -4.57 -7.28 -13.49
CA GLY A 247 -4.77 -7.40 -12.05
C GLY A 247 -5.73 -6.36 -11.45
N ILE A 248 -5.95 -5.21 -12.13
CA ILE A 248 -6.97 -4.21 -11.71
C ILE A 248 -8.37 -4.83 -11.67
N ILE A 249 -8.68 -5.77 -12.57
CA ILE A 249 -9.99 -6.42 -12.63
C ILE A 249 -10.31 -7.08 -11.28
N GLY A 250 -9.34 -7.76 -10.67
CA GLY A 250 -9.52 -8.37 -9.35
C GLY A 250 -9.79 -7.35 -8.25
N MET A 251 -9.22 -6.13 -8.38
CA MET A 251 -9.41 -5.07 -7.37
C MET A 251 -10.77 -4.36 -7.45
N LEU A 252 -11.51 -4.51 -8.56
CA LEU A 252 -12.86 -3.94 -8.72
C LEU A 252 -13.89 -4.55 -7.76
N VAL A 253 -13.55 -5.62 -7.05
CA VAL A 253 -14.41 -6.22 -6.02
C VAL A 253 -14.37 -5.43 -4.70
N ALA A 254 -13.32 -4.67 -4.43
CA ALA A 254 -13.14 -3.92 -3.17
C ALA A 254 -14.32 -3.01 -2.77
N PRO A 255 -14.99 -2.25 -3.68
CA PRO A 255 -16.15 -1.43 -3.32
C PRO A 255 -17.34 -2.22 -2.78
N PHE A 256 -17.41 -3.51 -3.08
CA PHE A 256 -18.52 -4.38 -2.65
C PHE A 256 -18.25 -5.03 -1.27
N ASP A 257 -17.03 -4.90 -0.73
CA ASP A 257 -16.63 -5.52 0.53
C ASP A 257 -17.59 -5.18 1.68
N GLY A 258 -18.01 -3.91 1.80
CA GLY A 258 -18.96 -3.49 2.83
C GLY A 258 -20.29 -4.26 2.81
N ARG A 259 -20.82 -4.58 1.61
CA ARG A 259 -22.04 -5.38 1.45
C ARG A 259 -21.81 -6.84 1.80
N LEU A 260 -20.65 -7.38 1.41
CA LEU A 260 -20.26 -8.75 1.73
C LEU A 260 -20.06 -8.93 3.25
N VAL A 261 -19.38 -7.98 3.89
CA VAL A 261 -19.18 -7.96 5.35
C VAL A 261 -20.53 -7.84 6.09
N ALA A 262 -21.45 -7.03 5.60
CA ALA A 262 -22.80 -6.92 6.19
C ALA A 262 -23.59 -8.22 6.07
N LYS A 263 -23.48 -8.95 4.94
CA LYS A 263 -24.22 -10.18 4.67
C LYS A 263 -23.61 -11.41 5.32
N PHE A 264 -22.29 -11.58 5.26
CA PHE A 264 -21.61 -12.82 5.64
C PHE A 264 -20.80 -12.69 6.94
N GLY A 265 -20.56 -11.46 7.41
CA GLY A 265 -19.73 -11.18 8.57
C GLY A 265 -18.27 -10.98 8.22
N VAL A 266 -17.59 -10.12 9.00
CA VAL A 266 -16.23 -9.63 8.72
C VAL A 266 -15.19 -10.75 8.68
N LYS A 267 -15.26 -11.74 9.58
CA LYS A 267 -14.29 -12.85 9.61
C LYS A 267 -14.40 -13.76 8.39
N LYS A 268 -15.62 -14.09 7.97
CA LYS A 268 -15.83 -14.98 6.81
C LYS A 268 -15.30 -14.30 5.54
N VAL A 269 -15.55 -13.00 5.35
CA VAL A 269 -15.04 -12.25 4.20
C VAL A 269 -13.52 -12.18 4.22
N LEU A 270 -12.90 -11.92 5.38
CA LEU A 270 -11.44 -11.94 5.55
C LEU A 270 -10.86 -13.32 5.20
N CYS A 271 -11.42 -14.40 5.73
CA CYS A 271 -10.96 -15.76 5.43
C CYS A 271 -11.10 -16.09 3.94
N CYS A 272 -12.25 -15.77 3.31
CA CYS A 272 -12.43 -15.94 1.87
C CYS A 272 -11.37 -15.17 1.07
N GLY A 273 -11.09 -13.91 1.42
CA GLY A 273 -10.05 -13.12 0.79
C GLY A 273 -8.66 -13.77 0.91
N LEU A 274 -8.30 -14.26 2.10
CA LEU A 274 -7.03 -14.96 2.34
C LEU A 274 -6.95 -16.29 1.54
N ILE A 275 -8.06 -17.04 1.43
CA ILE A 275 -8.13 -18.26 0.63
C ILE A 275 -7.90 -17.95 -0.85
N PHE A 276 -8.63 -16.97 -1.41
CA PHE A 276 -8.44 -16.58 -2.81
C PHE A 276 -7.00 -16.09 -3.07
N ALA A 277 -6.44 -15.28 -2.17
CA ALA A 277 -5.06 -14.82 -2.29
C ALA A 277 -4.06 -15.99 -2.18
N GLY A 278 -4.24 -16.92 -1.25
CA GLY A 278 -3.38 -18.09 -1.08
C GLY A 278 -3.43 -19.02 -2.29
N ILE A 279 -4.64 -19.33 -2.80
CA ILE A 279 -4.81 -20.18 -3.99
C ILE A 279 -4.19 -19.48 -5.21
N GLY A 280 -4.52 -18.20 -5.46
CA GLY A 280 -3.98 -17.44 -6.58
C GLY A 280 -2.45 -17.43 -6.57
N MET A 281 -1.83 -17.19 -5.40
CA MET A 281 -0.38 -17.16 -5.23
C MET A 281 0.27 -18.54 -5.39
N GLY A 282 -0.28 -19.58 -4.74
CA GLY A 282 0.31 -20.94 -4.76
C GLY A 282 0.19 -21.63 -6.12
N LEU A 283 -0.77 -21.25 -6.95
CA LEU A 283 -0.90 -21.81 -8.29
C LEU A 283 -0.05 -21.11 -9.37
N LEU A 284 0.49 -19.91 -9.08
CA LEU A 284 1.17 -19.07 -10.08
C LEU A 284 2.40 -19.71 -10.72
N GLY A 285 3.19 -20.45 -9.98
CA GLY A 285 4.44 -21.04 -10.49
C GLY A 285 4.30 -22.45 -11.06
N LEU A 286 3.13 -23.11 -10.87
CA LEU A 286 2.97 -24.53 -11.19
C LEU A 286 2.86 -24.81 -12.70
N TRP A 287 2.33 -23.86 -13.46
CA TRP A 287 2.11 -24.06 -14.90
C TRP A 287 2.71 -22.90 -15.70
N PRO A 288 3.67 -23.15 -16.61
CA PRO A 288 4.30 -22.12 -17.41
C PRO A 288 3.41 -21.70 -18.60
N ASN A 289 2.18 -21.31 -18.31
CA ASN A 289 1.21 -20.82 -19.29
C ASN A 289 0.79 -19.39 -18.92
N LEU A 290 0.94 -18.46 -19.86
CA LEU A 290 0.67 -17.03 -19.61
C LEU A 290 -0.79 -16.77 -19.23
N ILE A 291 -1.75 -17.42 -19.89
CA ILE A 291 -3.19 -17.23 -19.61
C ILE A 291 -3.52 -17.71 -18.20
N PHE A 292 -2.97 -18.86 -17.80
CA PHE A 292 -3.13 -19.39 -16.46
C PHE A 292 -2.54 -18.46 -15.41
N LEU A 293 -1.33 -17.95 -15.65
CA LEU A 293 -0.62 -17.05 -14.76
C LEU A 293 -1.38 -15.72 -14.59
N VAL A 294 -1.89 -15.15 -15.69
CA VAL A 294 -2.74 -13.95 -15.65
C VAL A 294 -4.04 -14.21 -14.87
N SER A 295 -4.69 -15.35 -15.10
CA SER A 295 -5.92 -15.72 -14.38
C SER A 295 -5.67 -15.87 -12.88
N MET A 296 -4.59 -16.53 -12.47
CA MET A 296 -4.22 -16.66 -11.05
C MET A 296 -3.81 -15.34 -10.43
N SER A 297 -3.21 -14.43 -11.20
CA SER A 297 -2.93 -13.06 -10.77
C SER A 297 -4.22 -12.28 -10.42
N VAL A 298 -5.28 -12.46 -11.23
CA VAL A 298 -6.60 -11.87 -10.94
C VAL A 298 -7.22 -12.49 -9.69
N VAL A 299 -7.13 -13.80 -9.53
CA VAL A 299 -7.61 -14.50 -8.31
C VAL A 299 -6.87 -13.97 -7.07
N PHE A 300 -5.54 -13.84 -7.14
CA PHE A 300 -4.73 -13.30 -6.06
C PHE A 300 -5.15 -11.87 -5.69
N THR A 301 -5.22 -10.97 -6.68
CA THR A 301 -5.58 -9.56 -6.44
C THR A 301 -7.02 -9.40 -5.95
N THR A 302 -7.96 -10.26 -6.37
CA THR A 302 -9.32 -10.33 -5.83
C THR A 302 -9.29 -10.70 -4.34
N GLY A 303 -8.48 -11.70 -3.98
CA GLY A 303 -8.30 -12.10 -2.59
C GLY A 303 -7.78 -10.97 -1.71
N ILE A 304 -6.76 -10.24 -2.17
CA ILE A 304 -6.24 -9.06 -1.47
C ILE A 304 -7.31 -7.97 -1.33
N ALA A 305 -8.08 -7.72 -2.39
CA ALA A 305 -9.12 -6.70 -2.43
C ALA A 305 -10.28 -6.97 -1.45
N LEU A 306 -10.56 -8.24 -1.17
CA LEU A 306 -11.52 -8.67 -0.14
C LEU A 306 -10.90 -8.65 1.27
N ALA A 307 -9.65 -9.10 1.42
CA ALA A 307 -9.05 -9.26 2.73
C ALA A 307 -8.75 -7.92 3.43
N LEU A 308 -8.25 -6.92 2.69
CA LEU A 308 -7.78 -5.66 3.28
C LEU A 308 -8.88 -4.83 3.95
N PRO A 309 -10.02 -4.50 3.28
CA PRO A 309 -11.07 -3.73 3.92
C PRO A 309 -11.74 -4.50 5.08
N ALA A 310 -11.92 -5.82 4.92
CA ALA A 310 -12.44 -6.68 5.97
C ALA A 310 -11.51 -6.67 7.20
N LEU A 311 -10.18 -6.72 7.02
CA LEU A 311 -9.20 -6.64 8.10
C LEU A 311 -9.27 -5.30 8.83
N ILE A 312 -9.34 -4.18 8.09
CA ILE A 312 -9.48 -2.84 8.69
C ILE A 312 -10.77 -2.75 9.51
N SER A 313 -11.87 -3.30 8.98
CA SER A 313 -13.15 -3.37 9.70
C SER A 313 -13.04 -4.20 10.98
N LEU A 314 -12.34 -5.34 10.93
CA LEU A 314 -12.09 -6.21 12.07
C LEU A 314 -11.28 -5.50 13.15
N ILE A 315 -10.16 -4.84 12.76
CA ILE A 315 -9.34 -4.04 13.66
C ILE A 315 -10.18 -2.96 14.33
N GLY A 316 -11.00 -2.24 13.56
CA GLY A 316 -11.86 -1.18 14.09
C GLY A 316 -12.90 -1.67 15.11
N ARG A 317 -13.41 -2.91 14.95
CA ARG A 317 -14.34 -3.54 15.91
C ARG A 317 -13.64 -3.95 17.20
N ILE A 318 -12.46 -4.56 17.11
CA ILE A 318 -11.70 -5.01 18.30
C ILE A 318 -11.17 -3.82 19.09
N ALA A 319 -10.74 -2.78 18.39
CA ALA A 319 -10.11 -1.61 19.00
C ALA A 319 -11.07 -0.74 19.83
N GLY A 320 -12.36 -0.65 19.47
CA GLY A 320 -13.32 0.17 20.18
C GLY A 320 -12.86 1.65 20.27
N GLU A 321 -12.68 2.16 21.47
CA GLU A 321 -12.28 3.56 21.74
C GLU A 321 -10.88 3.93 21.21
N ILE A 322 -9.95 2.95 21.10
CA ILE A 322 -8.59 3.17 20.59
C ILE A 322 -8.50 2.95 19.08
N ARG A 323 -9.64 2.98 18.36
CA ARG A 323 -9.73 2.67 16.92
C ARG A 323 -8.75 3.49 16.06
N ALA A 324 -8.62 4.77 16.33
CA ALA A 324 -7.74 5.65 15.54
C ALA A 324 -6.29 5.19 15.62
N ILE A 325 -5.79 4.92 16.83
CA ILE A 325 -4.42 4.44 17.07
C ILE A 325 -4.23 3.04 16.47
N ALA A 326 -5.22 2.15 16.63
CA ALA A 326 -5.16 0.80 16.10
C ALA A 326 -5.11 0.77 14.55
N VAL A 327 -5.86 1.65 13.88
CA VAL A 327 -5.82 1.79 12.41
C VAL A 327 -4.49 2.42 11.95
N SER A 328 -3.96 3.40 12.68
CA SER A 328 -2.64 3.97 12.39
C SER A 328 -1.53 2.91 12.51
N PHE A 329 -1.60 2.06 13.53
CA PHE A 329 -0.65 0.96 13.70
C PHE A 329 -0.83 -0.12 12.63
N HIS A 330 -2.06 -0.38 12.17
CA HIS A 330 -2.30 -1.24 11.00
C HIS A 330 -1.58 -0.70 9.77
N MET A 331 -1.69 0.61 9.48
CA MET A 331 -0.98 1.22 8.37
C MET A 331 0.55 1.10 8.50
N PHE A 332 1.08 1.27 9.71
CA PHE A 332 2.49 1.01 9.99
C PHE A 332 2.90 -0.41 9.61
N MET A 333 2.15 -1.43 10.04
CA MET A 333 2.43 -2.84 9.73
C MET A 333 2.29 -3.16 8.24
N VAL A 334 1.33 -2.54 7.55
CA VAL A 334 1.17 -2.59 6.10
C VAL A 334 2.44 -2.14 5.38
N PHE A 335 3.00 -1.00 5.76
CA PHE A 335 4.19 -0.47 5.08
C PHE A 335 5.49 -1.16 5.52
N ILE A 336 5.56 -1.71 6.72
CA ILE A 336 6.63 -2.67 7.08
C ILE A 336 6.57 -3.88 6.15
N GLY A 337 5.39 -4.46 5.94
CA GLY A 337 5.20 -5.56 4.98
C GLY A 337 5.60 -5.18 3.56
N ALA A 338 5.18 -4.01 3.10
CA ALA A 338 5.55 -3.49 1.77
C ALA A 338 7.07 -3.29 1.60
N SER A 339 7.77 -2.92 2.67
CA SER A 339 9.23 -2.77 2.68
C SER A 339 9.96 -4.10 2.59
N LEU A 340 9.47 -5.11 3.31
CA LEU A 340 10.10 -6.44 3.37
C LEU A 340 9.80 -7.27 2.13
N GLY A 341 8.66 -7.02 1.45
CA GLY A 341 8.22 -7.80 0.30
C GLY A 341 9.27 -7.96 -0.80
N PRO A 342 9.81 -6.87 -1.38
CA PRO A 342 10.81 -6.95 -2.44
C PRO A 342 12.11 -7.62 -1.98
N ILE A 343 12.58 -7.30 -0.76
CA ILE A 343 13.82 -7.84 -0.18
C ILE A 343 13.70 -9.35 -0.06
N LEU A 344 12.61 -9.81 0.56
CA LEU A 344 12.35 -11.24 0.75
C LEU A 344 12.21 -11.95 -0.59
N SER A 345 11.45 -11.38 -1.53
CA SER A 345 11.22 -12.01 -2.83
C SER A 345 12.51 -12.17 -3.63
N ILE A 346 13.36 -11.15 -3.70
CA ILE A 346 14.62 -11.22 -4.41
C ILE A 346 15.54 -12.25 -3.73
N TYR A 347 15.58 -12.28 -2.40
CA TYR A 347 16.34 -13.30 -1.67
C TYR A 347 15.87 -14.72 -2.02
N LEU A 348 14.57 -14.98 -2.00
CA LEU A 348 13.98 -16.28 -2.30
C LEU A 348 14.20 -16.70 -3.77
N ILE A 349 14.07 -15.77 -4.72
CA ILE A 349 14.35 -16.02 -6.14
C ILE A 349 15.79 -16.50 -6.33
N ASN A 350 16.75 -15.84 -5.67
CA ASN A 350 18.17 -16.16 -5.80
C ASN A 350 18.55 -17.52 -5.18
N HIS A 351 17.79 -18.03 -4.20
CA HIS A 351 18.10 -19.28 -3.49
C HIS A 351 17.22 -20.46 -3.89
N GLY A 352 16.02 -20.23 -4.40
CA GLY A 352 15.06 -21.29 -4.72
C GLY A 352 14.28 -21.09 -6.01
N GLY A 353 14.50 -19.96 -6.71
CA GLY A 353 13.81 -19.65 -7.95
C GLY A 353 12.38 -19.14 -7.77
N TYR A 354 11.68 -18.97 -8.89
CA TYR A 354 10.36 -18.32 -8.91
C TYR A 354 9.27 -19.15 -8.25
N LEU A 355 9.19 -20.44 -8.55
CA LEU A 355 8.19 -21.35 -7.95
C LEU A 355 8.30 -21.36 -6.44
N PHE A 356 9.51 -21.59 -5.91
CA PHE A 356 9.76 -21.57 -4.47
C PHE A 356 9.33 -20.24 -3.82
N THR A 357 9.56 -19.12 -4.51
CA THR A 357 9.16 -17.80 -4.00
C THR A 357 7.64 -17.68 -3.92
N PHE A 358 6.90 -18.09 -4.94
CA PHE A 358 5.43 -18.08 -4.92
C PHE A 358 4.88 -18.99 -3.83
N GLU A 359 5.44 -20.19 -3.65
CA GLU A 359 5.02 -21.13 -2.61
C GLU A 359 5.28 -20.61 -1.19
N VAL A 360 6.42 -19.99 -0.95
CA VAL A 360 6.72 -19.38 0.36
C VAL A 360 5.74 -18.23 0.65
N LEU A 361 5.48 -17.36 -0.32
CA LEU A 361 4.52 -16.26 -0.16
C LEU A 361 3.09 -16.79 0.04
N ALA A 362 2.70 -17.85 -0.66
CA ALA A 362 1.42 -18.54 -0.45
C ALA A 362 1.35 -19.16 0.95
N GLY A 363 2.43 -19.78 1.42
CA GLY A 363 2.54 -20.33 2.78
C GLY A 363 2.32 -19.27 3.86
N LEU A 364 2.86 -18.06 3.69
CA LEU A 364 2.60 -16.93 4.58
C LEU A 364 1.11 -16.55 4.62
N LEU A 365 0.42 -16.56 3.48
CA LEU A 365 -1.02 -16.30 3.40
C LEU A 365 -1.84 -17.41 4.05
N CYS A 366 -1.44 -18.67 3.85
CA CYS A 366 -2.07 -19.83 4.51
C CYS A 366 -1.90 -19.79 6.04
N LEU A 367 -0.72 -19.42 6.53
CA LEU A 367 -0.50 -19.18 7.96
C LEU A 367 -1.39 -18.03 8.48
N SER A 368 -1.52 -16.96 7.70
CA SER A 368 -2.43 -15.86 8.04
C SER A 368 -3.90 -16.28 8.08
N LEU A 369 -4.31 -17.30 7.33
CA LEU A 369 -5.68 -17.84 7.35
C LEU A 369 -6.01 -18.51 8.69
N ILE A 370 -5.03 -19.05 9.39
CA ILE A 370 -5.23 -19.69 10.71
C ILE A 370 -5.53 -18.64 11.78
N VAL A 371 -4.97 -17.45 11.64
CA VAL A 371 -5.01 -16.38 12.65
C VAL A 371 -6.43 -15.90 13.01
N PRO A 372 -7.38 -15.68 12.08
CA PRO A 372 -8.75 -15.27 12.39
C PRO A 372 -9.53 -16.22 13.30
N PHE A 373 -9.14 -17.51 13.36
CA PHE A 373 -9.81 -18.49 14.23
C PHE A 373 -9.50 -18.24 15.71
N PHE A 374 -8.33 -17.67 16.02
CA PHE A 374 -7.94 -17.31 17.39
C PHE A 374 -8.50 -15.94 17.84
N ILE A 375 -9.07 -15.16 16.93
CA ILE A 375 -9.67 -13.87 17.26
C ILE A 375 -11.10 -14.10 17.73
N ARG A 376 -11.39 -13.84 19.01
CA ARG A 376 -12.77 -13.84 19.54
C ARG A 376 -13.34 -12.42 19.36
N LEU A 377 -14.47 -12.30 18.68
CA LEU A 377 -15.28 -11.09 18.68
C LEU A 377 -16.23 -11.18 19.88
N GLU A 378 -16.14 -10.22 20.79
CA GLU A 378 -17.21 -10.02 21.76
C GLU A 378 -18.45 -9.56 20.98
N GLU A 379 -19.54 -10.31 21.07
CA GLU A 379 -20.83 -9.85 20.54
C GLU A 379 -21.22 -8.57 21.30
N PRO A 380 -21.73 -7.54 20.59
CA PRO A 380 -22.27 -6.39 21.29
C PRO A 380 -23.34 -6.89 22.24
N ARG A 381 -23.17 -6.63 23.54
CA ARG A 381 -24.23 -6.83 24.51
C ARG A 381 -25.43 -6.02 24.02
N SER A 382 -26.48 -6.73 23.65
CA SER A 382 -27.79 -6.22 23.20
C SER A 382 -28.42 -5.28 24.21
#